data_3ea23746fa22aac35478a552d9bd8b55
#
_entry.id   3ea23746fa22aac35478a552d9bd8b55
#
_cell.length_a   1.000
_cell.length_b   1.000
_cell.length_c   1.000
_cell.angle_alpha   90.00
_cell.angle_beta   90.00
_cell.angle_gamma   90.00
#
_symmetry.space_group_name_H-M   'P 1'
#
loop_
_entity.id
_entity.type
_entity.pdbx_description
1 polymer ?
#
loop_
_entity_poly.entity_id
_entity_poly.type
_entity_poly.pdbx_seq_one_letter_code
_entity_poly.pdbx_strand_id
1 'polypeptide(L)'
;MTEAYLDIETTGFSADFHEITVVGVYRIEDSSARFVQLVGEEITEESLLEILDGVTTIFTYNGKRFDLPFIRTRLGLNLEAQFHHHDLMYDCWRNNLYGGFKAVEQQLGIPRRLKGIGGFEAVMLWWKYVNDGDKRALRLLMEYNKEDVMNLTALRQSLDTC
;
A
#
# COMPACT_ATOMS: atom_id res chain seq x y z
N MET A 1 8.90 1.38 19.66
CA MET A 1 7.68 1.81 18.98
C MET A 1 7.60 1.12 17.62
N THR A 2 6.44 0.58 17.27
CA THR A 2 6.28 -0.15 16.01
C THR A 2 5.50 0.70 15.00
N GLU A 3 6.08 0.91 13.83
CA GLU A 3 5.46 1.63 12.72
C GLU A 3 5.25 0.69 11.56
N ALA A 4 4.23 0.95 10.74
CA ALA A 4 3.95 0.17 9.55
C ALA A 4 3.67 1.09 8.36
N TYR A 5 4.10 0.65 7.18
CA TYR A 5 3.80 1.26 5.90
C TYR A 5 2.86 0.31 5.17
N LEU A 6 1.75 0.83 4.66
CA LEU A 6 0.69 0.00 4.08
C LEU A 6 0.26 0.53 2.72
N ASP A 7 0.06 -0.39 1.78
CA ASP A 7 -0.52 -0.12 0.48
C ASP A 7 -1.35 -1.33 0.03
N ILE A 8 -2.47 -1.07 -0.65
CA ILE A 8 -3.32 -2.13 -1.18
C ILE A 8 -3.39 -2.06 -2.70
N GLU A 9 -3.64 -3.21 -3.31
CA GLU A 9 -4.05 -3.30 -4.71
C GLU A 9 -5.50 -3.78 -4.77
N THR A 10 -6.26 -3.29 -5.75
CA THR A 10 -7.69 -3.57 -5.88
C THR A 10 -8.06 -3.85 -7.32
N THR A 11 -9.27 -4.37 -7.55
CA THR A 11 -9.79 -4.57 -8.91
C THR A 11 -10.39 -3.31 -9.52
N GLY A 12 -10.46 -2.22 -8.76
CA GLY A 12 -10.98 -0.93 -9.23
C GLY A 12 -11.11 0.07 -8.10
N PHE A 13 -11.73 1.22 -8.37
CA PHE A 13 -11.75 2.35 -7.44
C PHE A 13 -12.89 2.31 -6.43
N SER A 14 -13.97 1.54 -6.70
CA SER A 14 -15.14 1.52 -5.83
C SER A 14 -15.11 0.33 -4.90
N ALA A 15 -15.01 0.59 -3.60
CA ALA A 15 -15.03 -0.46 -2.58
C ALA A 15 -16.36 -1.23 -2.55
N ASP A 16 -17.44 -0.63 -3.03
CA ASP A 16 -18.74 -1.31 -3.08
C ASP A 16 -18.81 -2.38 -4.19
N PHE A 17 -18.05 -2.21 -5.27
CA PHE A 17 -18.08 -3.06 -6.44
C PHE A 17 -16.81 -3.83 -6.73
N HIS A 18 -15.72 -3.48 -6.06
CA HIS A 18 -14.41 -4.06 -6.34
C HIS A 18 -13.81 -4.70 -5.10
N GLU A 19 -12.79 -5.52 -5.30
CA GLU A 19 -12.17 -6.30 -4.25
C GLU A 19 -10.72 -5.88 -4.03
N ILE A 20 -10.20 -6.15 -2.82
CA ILE A 20 -8.79 -6.02 -2.52
C ILE A 20 -8.08 -7.27 -3.01
N THR A 21 -7.02 -7.11 -3.79
CA THR A 21 -6.26 -8.22 -4.36
C THR A 21 -4.97 -8.51 -3.61
N VAL A 22 -4.29 -7.45 -3.15
CA VAL A 22 -3.05 -7.56 -2.38
C VAL A 22 -3.06 -6.51 -1.27
N VAL A 23 -2.61 -6.88 -0.09
CA VAL A 23 -2.28 -5.94 0.99
C VAL A 23 -0.82 -6.12 1.32
N GLY A 24 -0.04 -5.05 1.19
CA GLY A 24 1.37 -5.04 1.57
C GLY A 24 1.58 -4.23 2.84
N VAL A 25 2.34 -4.77 3.77
CA VAL A 25 2.69 -4.10 5.03
C VAL A 25 4.17 -4.28 5.32
N TYR A 26 4.87 -3.16 5.47
CA TYR A 26 6.25 -3.15 5.93
C TYR A 26 6.26 -2.60 7.35
N ARG A 27 6.54 -3.46 8.33
CA ARG A 27 6.57 -3.04 9.72
C ARG A 27 8.00 -2.93 10.23
N ILE A 28 8.25 -1.89 10.99
CA ILE A 28 9.55 -1.60 11.60
C ILE A 28 9.35 -1.56 13.11
N GLU A 29 10.12 -2.39 13.81
CA GLU A 29 10.06 -2.51 15.25
C GLU A 29 11.47 -2.43 15.81
N ASP A 30 11.79 -1.32 16.46
CA ASP A 30 13.13 -1.03 17.02
C ASP A 30 14.26 -1.27 15.98
N SER A 31 14.97 -2.38 16.08
CA SER A 31 16.08 -2.73 15.19
C SER A 31 15.72 -3.78 14.14
N SER A 32 14.46 -4.23 14.09
CA SER A 32 14.02 -5.24 13.13
C SER A 32 12.97 -4.70 12.18
N ALA A 33 12.92 -5.25 10.96
CA ALA A 33 11.94 -4.87 9.97
C ALA A 33 11.47 -6.11 9.21
N ARG A 34 10.19 -6.13 8.86
CA ARG A 34 9.59 -7.26 8.16
C ARG A 34 8.54 -6.79 7.14
N PHE A 35 8.63 -7.32 5.93
CA PHE A 35 7.62 -7.11 4.90
C PHE A 35 6.70 -8.33 4.82
N VAL A 36 5.39 -8.09 4.83
CA VAL A 36 4.37 -9.14 4.75
C VAL A 36 3.35 -8.75 3.69
N GLN A 37 2.91 -9.74 2.92
CA GLN A 37 1.82 -9.55 1.95
C GLN A 37 0.71 -10.56 2.20
N LEU A 38 -0.52 -10.10 2.03
CA LEU A 38 -1.70 -10.94 1.96
C LEU A 38 -2.26 -10.86 0.54
N VAL A 39 -2.63 -12.00 -0.04
CA VAL A 39 -3.08 -12.08 -1.43
C VAL A 39 -4.42 -12.83 -1.51
N GLY A 40 -5.40 -12.24 -2.20
CA GLY A 40 -6.68 -12.89 -2.46
C GLY A 40 -7.41 -13.32 -1.20
N GLU A 41 -7.68 -14.59 -1.08
CA GLU A 41 -8.46 -15.15 0.05
C GLU A 41 -7.73 -15.08 1.39
N GLU A 42 -6.42 -14.84 1.40
CA GLU A 42 -5.67 -14.61 2.64
C GLU A 42 -6.06 -13.29 3.32
N ILE A 43 -6.69 -12.38 2.57
CA ILE A 43 -7.04 -11.04 3.05
C ILE A 43 -8.32 -11.13 3.89
N THR A 44 -8.17 -11.11 5.20
CA THR A 44 -9.27 -11.13 6.17
C THR A 44 -9.02 -10.09 7.25
N GLU A 45 -10.07 -9.74 8.00
CA GLU A 45 -9.92 -8.86 9.16
C GLU A 45 -8.90 -9.43 10.14
N GLU A 46 -9.00 -10.73 10.44
CA GLU A 46 -8.11 -11.39 11.39
C GLU A 46 -6.66 -11.39 10.93
N SER A 47 -6.40 -11.72 9.66
CA SER A 47 -5.04 -11.78 9.13
C SER A 47 -4.38 -10.40 9.10
N LEU A 48 -5.13 -9.36 8.77
CA LEU A 48 -4.60 -8.00 8.76
C LEU A 48 -4.33 -7.49 10.18
N LEU A 49 -5.23 -7.74 11.12
CA LEU A 49 -5.02 -7.35 12.51
C LEU A 49 -3.82 -8.09 13.13
N GLU A 50 -3.62 -9.34 12.77
CA GLU A 50 -2.46 -10.11 13.22
C GLU A 50 -1.15 -9.48 12.76
N ILE A 51 -1.09 -9.06 11.48
CA ILE A 51 0.10 -8.40 10.93
C ILE A 51 0.34 -7.04 11.62
N LEU A 52 -0.73 -6.33 11.99
CA LEU A 52 -0.65 -5.02 12.60
C LEU A 52 -0.56 -5.05 14.13
N ASP A 53 -0.47 -6.23 14.74
CA ASP A 53 -0.39 -6.35 16.19
C ASP A 53 0.81 -5.57 16.74
N GLY A 54 0.57 -4.71 17.73
CA GLY A 54 1.59 -3.87 18.34
C GLY A 54 1.98 -2.63 17.55
N VAL A 55 1.44 -2.44 16.33
CA VAL A 55 1.69 -1.24 15.53
C VAL A 55 1.01 -0.04 16.19
N THR A 56 1.71 1.09 16.26
CA THR A 56 1.16 2.34 16.79
C THR A 56 0.73 3.28 15.69
N THR A 57 1.54 3.39 14.62
CA THR A 57 1.28 4.32 13.52
C THR A 57 1.36 3.61 12.18
N ILE A 58 0.37 3.87 11.32
CA ILE A 58 0.33 3.38 9.94
C ILE A 58 0.56 4.55 8.99
N PHE A 59 1.54 4.40 8.10
CA PHE A 59 1.85 5.36 7.05
C PHE A 59 1.31 4.85 5.72
N THR A 60 0.68 5.75 4.95
CA THR A 60 0.16 5.46 3.61
C THR A 60 0.45 6.62 2.67
N TYR A 61 0.12 6.45 1.39
CA TYR A 61 -0.03 7.55 0.45
C TYR A 61 -1.47 7.54 -0.08
N ASN A 62 -2.22 8.60 0.19
CA ASN A 62 -3.63 8.72 -0.14
C ASN A 62 -4.52 7.66 0.55
N GLY A 63 -4.04 7.08 1.64
CA GLY A 63 -4.79 6.03 2.34
C GLY A 63 -6.04 6.54 3.04
N LYS A 64 -6.06 7.80 3.45
CA LYS A 64 -7.23 8.39 4.08
C LYS A 64 -8.45 8.38 3.16
N ARG A 65 -8.23 8.59 1.87
CA ARG A 65 -9.31 8.63 0.86
C ARG A 65 -9.52 7.31 0.15
N PHE A 66 -8.52 6.44 0.12
CA PHE A 66 -8.58 5.21 -0.67
C PHE A 66 -8.38 3.95 0.16
N ASP A 67 -7.17 3.66 0.64
CA ASP A 67 -6.84 2.37 1.27
C ASP A 67 -7.70 2.09 2.49
N LEU A 68 -7.81 3.04 3.40
CA LEU A 68 -8.51 2.84 4.65
C LEU A 68 -10.03 2.70 4.48
N PRO A 69 -10.70 3.57 3.70
CA PRO A 69 -12.12 3.37 3.40
C PRO A 69 -12.40 2.06 2.65
N PHE A 70 -11.50 1.66 1.75
CA PHE A 70 -11.64 0.41 1.01
C PHE A 70 -11.57 -0.80 1.94
N ILE A 71 -10.59 -0.81 2.84
CA ILE A 71 -10.44 -1.85 3.87
C ILE A 71 -11.67 -1.88 4.78
N ARG A 72 -12.16 -0.72 5.18
CA ARG A 72 -13.35 -0.63 6.03
C ARG A 72 -14.58 -1.23 5.35
N THR A 73 -14.79 -0.90 4.09
CA THR A 73 -15.96 -1.40 3.34
C THR A 73 -15.85 -2.91 3.09
N ARG A 74 -14.68 -3.40 2.68
CA ARG A 74 -14.52 -4.81 2.30
C ARG A 74 -14.29 -5.74 3.49
N LEU A 75 -13.59 -5.29 4.53
CA LEU A 75 -13.24 -6.14 5.67
C LEU A 75 -13.98 -5.77 6.96
N GLY A 76 -14.72 -4.66 6.98
CA GLY A 76 -15.37 -4.20 8.19
C GLY A 76 -14.41 -3.66 9.25
N LEU A 77 -13.18 -3.35 8.85
CA LEU A 77 -12.10 -2.96 9.76
C LEU A 77 -11.80 -1.46 9.63
N ASN A 78 -12.08 -0.71 10.70
CA ASN A 78 -11.79 0.71 10.76
C ASN A 78 -10.40 0.94 11.36
N LEU A 79 -9.39 1.02 10.52
CA LEU A 79 -8.00 1.20 10.97
C LEU A 79 -7.77 2.54 11.66
N GLU A 80 -8.47 3.60 11.25
CA GLU A 80 -8.33 4.91 11.89
C GLU A 80 -8.80 4.92 13.35
N ALA A 81 -9.70 4.01 13.72
CA ALA A 81 -10.18 3.91 15.09
C ALA A 81 -9.21 3.20 16.02
N GLN A 82 -8.29 2.39 15.46
CA GLN A 82 -7.41 1.53 16.24
C GLN A 82 -5.93 1.95 16.19
N PHE A 83 -5.54 2.70 15.17
CA PHE A 83 -4.15 3.08 14.94
C PHE A 83 -4.06 4.57 14.63
N HIS A 84 -2.92 5.18 14.94
CA HIS A 84 -2.62 6.49 14.38
C HIS A 84 -2.37 6.32 12.88
N HIS A 85 -3.00 7.15 12.08
CA HIS A 85 -2.82 7.12 10.64
C HIS A 85 -2.12 8.40 10.17
N HIS A 86 -1.05 8.25 9.42
CA HIS A 86 -0.30 9.36 8.84
C HIS A 86 -0.28 9.18 7.32
N ASP A 87 -1.02 10.03 6.63
CA ASP A 87 -1.07 10.01 5.17
C ASP A 87 -0.02 10.95 4.59
N LEU A 88 1.02 10.38 4.01
CA LEU A 88 2.17 11.12 3.48
C LEU A 88 1.80 12.03 2.30
N MET A 89 0.68 11.78 1.64
CA MET A 89 0.22 12.66 0.55
C MET A 89 0.03 14.10 1.04
N TYR A 90 -0.48 14.29 2.24
CA TYR A 90 -0.68 15.63 2.80
C TYR A 90 0.64 16.31 3.14
N ASP A 91 1.64 15.55 3.58
CA ASP A 91 3.00 16.09 3.76
C ASP A 91 3.60 16.52 2.42
N CYS A 92 3.37 15.74 1.37
CA CYS A 92 3.79 16.11 0.01
C CYS A 92 3.18 17.45 -0.40
N TRP A 93 1.88 17.61 -0.20
CA TRP A 93 1.20 18.85 -0.55
C TRP A 93 1.76 20.07 0.22
N ARG A 94 2.08 19.89 1.48
CA ARG A 94 2.72 20.95 2.28
C ARG A 94 4.11 21.32 1.77
N ASN A 95 4.75 20.44 1.04
CA ASN A 95 6.07 20.65 0.43
C ASN A 95 5.97 20.92 -1.09
N ASN A 96 4.80 21.28 -1.59
CA ASN A 96 4.55 21.56 -3.02
C ASN A 96 4.85 20.37 -3.94
N LEU A 97 4.63 19.16 -3.47
CA LEU A 97 4.81 17.93 -4.24
C LEU A 97 3.43 17.38 -4.60
N TYR A 98 3.08 17.45 -5.88
CA TYR A 98 1.75 17.09 -6.38
C TYR A 98 1.84 16.07 -7.53
N GLY A 99 0.71 15.50 -7.89
CA GLY A 99 0.57 14.69 -9.09
C GLY A 99 0.54 13.18 -8.88
N GLY A 100 0.25 12.73 -7.67
CA GLY A 100 0.22 11.31 -7.32
C GLY A 100 1.58 10.77 -6.91
N PHE A 101 1.59 9.54 -6.37
CA PHE A 101 2.81 8.98 -5.76
C PHE A 101 3.95 8.83 -6.77
N LYS A 102 3.69 8.29 -7.95
CA LYS A 102 4.73 8.09 -8.97
C LYS A 102 5.33 9.40 -9.45
N ALA A 103 4.50 10.44 -9.60
CA ALA A 103 4.98 11.78 -9.95
C ALA A 103 5.85 12.38 -8.85
N VAL A 104 5.45 12.19 -7.59
CA VAL A 104 6.23 12.65 -6.43
C VAL A 104 7.56 11.91 -6.34
N GLU A 105 7.57 10.61 -6.59
CA GLU A 105 8.82 9.83 -6.66
C GLU A 105 9.80 10.44 -7.67
N GLN A 106 9.31 10.78 -8.85
CA GLN A 106 10.15 11.40 -9.90
C GLN A 106 10.68 12.76 -9.46
N GLN A 107 9.84 13.58 -8.85
CA GLN A 107 10.24 14.90 -8.35
C GLN A 107 11.32 14.83 -7.27
N LEU A 108 11.31 13.77 -6.46
CA LEU A 108 12.26 13.56 -5.37
C LEU A 108 13.47 12.69 -5.75
N GLY A 109 13.48 12.16 -6.98
CA GLY A 109 14.54 11.25 -7.41
C GLY A 109 14.51 9.89 -6.74
N ILE A 110 13.34 9.45 -6.26
CA ILE A 110 13.18 8.11 -5.71
C ILE A 110 13.08 7.10 -6.86
N PRO A 111 14.00 6.14 -6.96
CA PRO A 111 14.01 5.20 -8.08
C PRO A 111 12.86 4.20 -8.00
N ARG A 112 12.34 3.82 -9.16
CA ARG A 112 11.36 2.75 -9.30
C ARG A 112 11.90 1.72 -10.29
N ARG A 113 12.00 0.47 -9.83
CA ARG A 113 12.53 -0.62 -10.66
C ARG A 113 11.50 -1.08 -11.68
N LEU A 114 10.23 -1.24 -11.24
CA LEU A 114 9.16 -1.68 -12.13
C LEU A 114 8.55 -0.49 -12.86
N LYS A 115 9.02 -0.24 -14.08
CA LYS A 115 8.55 0.85 -14.92
C LYS A 115 7.44 0.36 -15.84
N GLY A 116 6.51 1.27 -16.18
CA GLY A 116 5.41 0.97 -17.08
C GLY A 116 4.24 0.22 -16.43
N ILE A 117 4.29 -0.03 -15.14
CA ILE A 117 3.19 -0.64 -14.39
C ILE A 117 2.54 0.43 -13.54
N GLY A 118 1.25 0.67 -13.78
CA GLY A 118 0.41 1.54 -12.98
C GLY A 118 -0.80 0.79 -12.46
N GLY A 119 -1.77 1.52 -11.91
CA GLY A 119 -2.98 0.91 -11.35
C GLY A 119 -3.77 0.08 -12.35
N PHE A 120 -3.85 0.53 -13.62
CA PHE A 120 -4.54 -0.22 -14.66
C PHE A 120 -3.85 -1.55 -14.95
N GLU A 121 -2.54 -1.54 -15.14
CA GLU A 121 -1.75 -2.74 -15.42
C GLU A 121 -1.80 -3.70 -14.22
N ALA A 122 -1.82 -3.20 -12.99
CA ALA A 122 -1.96 -4.02 -11.80
C ALA A 122 -3.29 -4.78 -11.78
N VAL A 123 -4.39 -4.14 -12.18
CA VAL A 123 -5.69 -4.81 -12.32
C VAL A 123 -5.62 -5.89 -13.39
N MET A 124 -5.00 -5.60 -14.54
CA MET A 124 -4.83 -6.58 -15.61
C MET A 124 -4.02 -7.79 -15.18
N LEU A 125 -2.96 -7.60 -14.40
CA LEU A 125 -2.14 -8.69 -13.86
C LEU A 125 -2.97 -9.61 -12.96
N TRP A 126 -3.83 -9.05 -12.12
CA TRP A 126 -4.70 -9.83 -11.26
C TRP A 126 -5.65 -10.72 -12.07
N TRP A 127 -6.33 -10.16 -13.07
CA TRP A 127 -7.25 -10.92 -13.89
C TRP A 127 -6.56 -11.99 -14.74
N LYS A 128 -5.34 -11.72 -15.18
CA LYS A 128 -4.55 -12.72 -15.90
C LYS A 128 -4.22 -13.90 -14.99
N TYR A 129 -3.90 -13.63 -13.73
CA TYR A 129 -3.71 -14.69 -12.75
C TYR A 129 -5.00 -15.48 -12.50
N VAL A 130 -6.11 -14.80 -12.25
CA VAL A 130 -7.39 -15.44 -11.92
C VAL A 130 -7.94 -16.24 -13.10
N ASN A 131 -7.93 -15.65 -14.30
CA ASN A 131 -8.57 -16.27 -15.47
C ASN A 131 -7.69 -17.30 -16.16
N ASP A 132 -6.39 -17.08 -16.22
CA ASP A 132 -5.45 -17.92 -16.95
C ASP A 132 -4.53 -18.76 -16.05
N GLY A 133 -4.60 -18.58 -14.75
CA GLY A 133 -3.68 -19.23 -13.81
C GLY A 133 -2.23 -18.76 -13.95
N ASP A 134 -2.04 -17.55 -14.46
CA ASP A 134 -0.69 -17.03 -14.73
C ASP A 134 -0.01 -16.59 -13.43
N LYS A 135 0.84 -17.45 -12.89
CA LYS A 135 1.56 -17.19 -11.66
C LYS A 135 2.63 -16.10 -11.79
N ARG A 136 3.15 -15.89 -13.01
CA ARG A 136 4.10 -14.81 -13.27
C ARG A 136 3.42 -13.45 -13.13
N ALA A 137 2.18 -13.34 -13.61
CA ALA A 137 1.38 -12.14 -13.46
C ALA A 137 1.15 -11.83 -11.98
N LEU A 138 0.81 -12.83 -11.18
CA LEU A 138 0.64 -12.62 -9.74
C LEU A 138 1.95 -12.17 -9.07
N ARG A 139 3.08 -12.81 -9.39
CA ARG A 139 4.37 -12.41 -8.83
C ARG A 139 4.72 -10.96 -9.18
N LEU A 140 4.45 -10.55 -10.41
CA LEU A 140 4.72 -9.18 -10.83
C LEU A 140 3.82 -8.18 -10.10
N LEU A 141 2.55 -8.52 -9.90
CA LEU A 141 1.63 -7.72 -9.10
C LEU A 141 2.13 -7.59 -7.65
N MET A 142 2.57 -8.67 -7.06
CA MET A 142 3.12 -8.66 -5.71
C MET A 142 4.39 -7.80 -5.61
N GLU A 143 5.28 -7.89 -6.60
CA GLU A 143 6.48 -7.05 -6.64
C GLU A 143 6.12 -5.57 -6.81
N TYR A 144 5.12 -5.26 -7.62
CA TYR A 144 4.62 -3.91 -7.79
C TYR A 144 4.10 -3.33 -6.46
N ASN A 145 3.26 -4.08 -5.75
CA ASN A 145 2.75 -3.68 -4.44
C ASN A 145 3.90 -3.50 -3.44
N LYS A 146 4.86 -4.42 -3.42
CA LYS A 146 6.01 -4.32 -2.52
C LYS A 146 6.82 -3.06 -2.80
N GLU A 147 7.05 -2.72 -4.06
CA GLU A 147 7.78 -1.52 -4.42
C GLU A 147 7.04 -0.26 -3.97
N ASP A 148 5.71 -0.23 -4.13
CA ASP A 148 4.90 0.88 -3.64
C ASP A 148 5.07 1.04 -2.11
N VAL A 149 4.99 -0.05 -1.36
CA VAL A 149 5.15 -0.02 0.10
C VAL A 149 6.56 0.44 0.50
N MET A 150 7.58 -0.16 -0.09
CA MET A 150 8.98 0.16 0.25
C MET A 150 9.33 1.60 -0.11
N ASN A 151 8.79 2.12 -1.21
CA ASN A 151 9.02 3.51 -1.59
C ASN A 151 8.32 4.52 -0.68
N LEU A 152 7.34 4.10 0.12
CA LEU A 152 6.79 4.96 1.17
C LEU A 152 7.85 5.30 2.23
N THR A 153 8.74 4.37 2.54
CA THR A 153 9.83 4.64 3.48
C THR A 153 10.81 5.67 2.92
N ALA A 154 11.16 5.53 1.64
CA ALA A 154 12.02 6.48 0.95
C ALA A 154 11.36 7.86 0.85
N LEU A 155 10.05 7.90 0.59
CA LEU A 155 9.29 9.14 0.56
C LEU A 155 9.35 9.85 1.92
N ARG A 156 9.07 9.13 2.99
CA ARG A 156 9.11 9.71 4.34
C ARG A 156 10.48 10.28 4.67
N GLN A 157 11.54 9.55 4.35
CA GLN A 157 12.92 10.02 4.55
C GLN A 157 13.21 11.29 3.76
N SER A 158 12.75 11.35 2.51
CA SER A 158 12.92 12.53 1.67
C SER A 158 12.17 13.74 2.22
N LEU A 159 10.98 13.54 2.77
CA LEU A 159 10.18 14.61 3.38
C LEU A 159 10.82 15.15 4.67
N ASP A 160 11.45 14.29 5.45
CA ASP A 160 12.12 14.69 6.69
C ASP A 160 13.36 15.56 6.43
N THR A 161 13.89 15.54 5.21
CA THR A 161 15.05 16.33 4.80
C THR A 161 14.69 17.59 4.00
N CYS A 162 13.41 17.82 3.74
CA CYS A 162 12.92 19.00 3.00
C CYS A 162 12.89 20.27 3.87
#